data_20ad070764167cd2175e8ccf7166d42e
#
_entry.id   20ad070764167cd2175e8ccf7166d42e
#
_cell.length_a   1.000
_cell.length_b   1.000
_cell.length_c   1.000
_cell.angle_alpha   90.00
_cell.angle_beta   90.00
_cell.angle_gamma   90.00
#
_symmetry.space_group_name_H-M   'P 1'
#
loop_
_entity.id
_entity.type
_entity.pdbx_description
1 polymer ?
#
loop_
_entity_poly.entity_id
_entity_poly.type
_entity_poly.pdbx_seq_one_letter_code
_entity_poly.pdbx_strand_id
1 'polypeptide(L)'
;MNILSNLESDKLRTEYIQNFVDTRKDYFVELIERKTEFNDGLCYTGYLWDCLKNPRVISESEATRILREKENIYIMWDIHSCERIFIPNCWKYPKTSVLSINSWSDSLKSSLPEDIYIFDDTFRWSMIFTHETDEKNNNFCLYVDSIG
;
A
#
# COMPACT_ATOMS: atom_id res chain seq x y z
N MET A 1 -14.82 -5.77 8.23
CA MET A 1 -13.68 -4.87 7.93
C MET A 1 -13.86 -3.58 8.69
N ASN A 2 -12.88 -3.19 9.46
CA ASN A 2 -12.93 -2.02 10.32
C ASN A 2 -11.99 -0.94 9.84
N ILE A 3 -12.46 0.32 9.85
CA ILE A 3 -11.60 1.48 9.61
C ILE A 3 -11.03 1.89 10.97
N LEU A 4 -9.70 1.89 11.08
CA LEU A 4 -9.04 2.25 12.34
C LEU A 4 -9.09 3.76 12.58
N SER A 5 -8.94 4.15 13.84
CA SER A 5 -8.88 5.56 14.22
C SER A 5 -7.69 6.26 13.55
N ASN A 6 -7.73 7.59 13.49
CA ASN A 6 -6.62 8.37 12.94
C ASN A 6 -5.32 8.09 13.69
N LEU A 7 -5.38 8.01 15.02
CA LEU A 7 -4.20 7.75 15.85
C LEU A 7 -3.60 6.38 15.56
N GLU A 8 -4.43 5.34 15.50
CA GLU A 8 -3.96 3.99 15.19
C GLU A 8 -3.42 3.88 13.76
N SER A 9 -4.12 4.50 12.81
CA SER A 9 -3.71 4.51 11.41
C SER A 9 -2.35 5.19 11.22
N ASP A 10 -2.14 6.35 11.83
CA ASP A 10 -0.88 7.08 11.76
C ASP A 10 0.27 6.26 12.35
N LYS A 11 0.03 5.60 13.47
CA LYS A 11 1.03 4.75 14.11
C LYS A 11 1.43 3.59 13.21
N LEU A 12 0.46 2.89 12.63
CA LEU A 12 0.72 1.75 11.76
C LEU A 12 1.42 2.17 10.46
N ARG A 13 1.04 3.31 9.88
CA ARG A 13 1.72 3.84 8.69
C ARG A 13 3.17 4.19 8.98
N THR A 14 3.43 4.82 10.11
CA THR A 14 4.79 5.17 10.53
C THR A 14 5.64 3.93 10.72
N GLU A 15 5.13 2.92 11.40
CA GLU A 15 5.84 1.67 11.61
C GLU A 15 6.06 0.90 10.30
N TYR A 16 5.08 0.95 9.38
CA TYR A 16 5.23 0.36 8.06
C TYR A 16 6.42 0.97 7.32
N ILE A 17 6.48 2.29 7.28
CA ILE A 17 7.57 3.00 6.60
C ILE A 17 8.92 2.64 7.22
N GLN A 18 9.00 2.60 8.55
CA GLN A 18 10.23 2.24 9.25
C GLN A 18 10.71 0.82 8.92
N ASN A 19 9.79 -0.12 8.76
CA ASN A 19 10.15 -1.52 8.54
C ASN A 19 10.37 -1.89 7.08
N PHE A 20 9.60 -1.33 6.15
CA PHE A 20 9.56 -1.80 4.78
C PHE A 20 10.08 -0.81 3.74
N VAL A 21 10.21 0.46 4.07
CA VAL A 21 10.57 1.51 3.12
C VAL A 21 11.99 2.00 3.34
N ASP A 22 12.76 2.10 2.24
CA ASP A 22 14.07 2.73 2.29
C ASP A 22 13.92 4.25 2.13
N THR A 23 13.86 4.92 3.26
CA THR A 23 13.63 6.37 3.34
C THR A 23 14.84 7.20 2.88
N ARG A 24 15.97 6.55 2.61
CA ARG A 24 17.19 7.22 2.11
C ARG A 24 17.21 7.33 0.59
N LYS A 25 16.34 6.61 -0.12
CA LYS A 25 16.25 6.70 -1.58
C LYS A 25 15.82 8.11 -1.99
N ASP A 26 16.42 8.61 -3.06
CA ASP A 26 16.08 9.93 -3.61
C ASP A 26 14.59 10.02 -3.96
N TYR A 27 14.03 8.94 -4.48
CA TYR A 27 12.59 8.87 -4.79
C TYR A 27 11.73 9.17 -3.57
N PHE A 28 12.06 8.58 -2.41
CA PHE A 28 11.31 8.83 -1.18
C PHE A 28 11.41 10.29 -0.75
N VAL A 29 12.63 10.83 -0.74
CA VAL A 29 12.86 12.21 -0.30
C VAL A 29 12.15 13.21 -1.20
N GLU A 30 12.23 13.00 -2.51
CA GLU A 30 11.73 13.97 -3.49
C GLU A 30 10.23 13.86 -3.75
N LEU A 31 9.67 12.65 -3.77
CA LEU A 31 8.29 12.42 -4.20
C LEU A 31 7.32 12.04 -3.08
N ILE A 32 7.81 11.58 -1.96
CA ILE A 32 6.94 11.20 -0.84
C ILE A 32 7.08 12.17 0.32
N GLU A 33 8.28 12.42 0.78
CA GLU A 33 8.53 13.37 1.86
C GLU A 33 8.28 14.81 1.41
N ARG A 34 8.72 15.17 0.19
CA ARG A 34 8.50 16.48 -0.42
C ARG A 34 7.39 16.38 -1.45
N LYS A 35 6.19 16.67 -1.05
CA LYS A 35 5.02 16.62 -1.95
C LYS A 35 5.14 17.67 -3.03
N THR A 36 4.73 17.33 -4.27
CA THR A 36 4.56 18.31 -5.33
C THR A 36 3.20 19.00 -5.17
N GLU A 37 3.19 20.30 -5.00
CA GLU A 37 1.98 21.10 -4.95
C GLU A 37 1.74 21.80 -6.29
N PHE A 38 0.50 21.78 -6.75
CA PHE A 38 0.06 22.47 -7.95
C PHE A 38 -0.60 23.81 -7.60
N ASN A 39 -0.70 24.70 -8.58
CA ASN A 39 -1.26 26.04 -8.40
C ASN A 39 -2.72 26.04 -7.91
N ASP A 40 -3.45 24.96 -8.15
CA ASP A 40 -4.85 24.81 -7.70
C ASP A 40 -4.97 24.25 -6.28
N GLY A 41 -3.85 24.08 -5.58
CA GLY A 41 -3.84 23.56 -4.23
C GLY A 41 -3.83 22.03 -4.11
N LEU A 42 -3.89 21.31 -5.23
CA LEU A 42 -3.75 19.86 -5.24
C LEU A 42 -2.29 19.47 -5.06
N CYS A 43 -2.05 18.30 -4.49
CA CYS A 43 -0.69 17.77 -4.34
C CYS A 43 -0.58 16.36 -4.91
N TYR A 44 0.64 15.99 -5.32
CA TYR A 44 0.99 14.67 -5.80
C TYR A 44 2.08 14.08 -4.93
N THR A 45 1.90 12.83 -4.57
CA THR A 45 2.94 12.04 -3.90
C THR A 45 3.29 10.83 -4.76
N GLY A 46 4.52 10.34 -4.62
CA GLY A 46 4.94 9.10 -5.25
C GLY A 46 4.36 7.88 -4.54
N TYR A 47 4.70 6.70 -5.07
CA TYR A 47 4.27 5.42 -4.53
C TYR A 47 5.33 4.85 -3.60
N LEU A 48 4.92 4.36 -2.42
CA LEU A 48 5.84 3.69 -1.50
C LEU A 48 6.46 2.45 -2.11
N TRP A 49 5.74 1.76 -3.01
CA TRP A 49 6.27 0.53 -3.60
C TRP A 49 7.49 0.76 -4.52
N ASP A 50 7.77 1.99 -4.92
CA ASP A 50 8.99 2.34 -5.66
C ASP A 50 10.23 2.47 -4.77
N CYS A 51 10.06 2.50 -3.46
CA CYS A 51 11.18 2.65 -2.51
C CYS A 51 11.17 1.62 -1.38
N LEU A 52 10.65 0.43 -1.65
CA LEU A 52 10.66 -0.66 -0.68
C LEU A 52 12.07 -1.26 -0.51
N LYS A 53 12.32 -1.84 0.64
CA LYS A 53 13.54 -2.60 0.92
C LYS A 53 13.41 -4.00 0.32
N ASN A 54 14.27 -4.33 -0.64
CA ASN A 54 14.41 -5.67 -1.22
C ASN A 54 13.08 -6.35 -1.61
N PRO A 55 12.23 -5.70 -2.40
CA PRO A 55 11.00 -6.31 -2.83
C PRO A 55 11.25 -7.42 -3.86
N ARG A 56 10.40 -8.46 -3.84
CA ARG A 56 10.38 -9.51 -4.87
C ARG A 56 9.11 -9.38 -5.67
N VAL A 57 9.20 -9.54 -6.98
CA VAL A 57 8.02 -9.63 -7.84
C VAL A 57 7.49 -11.05 -7.79
N ILE A 58 6.21 -11.20 -7.49
CA ILE A 58 5.54 -12.50 -7.48
C ILE A 58 4.26 -12.43 -8.32
N SER A 59 3.75 -13.59 -8.70
CA SER A 59 2.49 -13.67 -9.44
C SER A 59 1.30 -13.34 -8.54
N GLU A 60 0.21 -12.90 -9.15
CA GLU A 60 -1.02 -12.63 -8.41
C GLU A 60 -1.56 -13.92 -7.76
N SER A 61 -1.45 -15.07 -8.41
CA SER A 61 -1.87 -16.33 -7.83
C SER A 61 -1.04 -16.73 -6.62
N GLU A 62 0.26 -16.48 -6.65
CA GLU A 62 1.13 -16.72 -5.48
C GLU A 62 0.79 -15.75 -4.34
N ALA A 63 0.56 -14.48 -4.67
CA ALA A 63 0.15 -13.47 -3.68
C ALA A 63 -1.13 -13.90 -2.97
N THR A 64 -2.14 -14.33 -3.72
CA THR A 64 -3.41 -14.80 -3.16
C THR A 64 -3.21 -16.02 -2.27
N ARG A 65 -2.37 -16.96 -2.70
CA ARG A 65 -2.06 -18.16 -1.91
C ARG A 65 -1.44 -17.80 -0.57
N ILE A 66 -0.47 -16.89 -0.56
CA ILE A 66 0.18 -16.43 0.67
C ILE A 66 -0.83 -15.75 1.59
N LEU A 67 -1.65 -14.85 1.05
CA LEU A 67 -2.62 -14.10 1.83
C LEU A 67 -3.69 -14.97 2.48
N ARG A 68 -4.05 -16.09 1.86
CA ARG A 68 -5.03 -17.02 2.44
C ARG A 68 -4.54 -17.66 3.74
N GLU A 69 -3.24 -17.69 3.98
CA GLU A 69 -2.65 -18.23 5.20
C GLU A 69 -2.49 -17.18 6.31
N LYS A 70 -2.80 -15.92 6.01
CA LYS A 70 -2.64 -14.81 6.95
C LYS A 70 -3.95 -14.49 7.64
N GLU A 71 -3.86 -14.12 8.91
CA GLU A 71 -5.00 -13.70 9.72
C GLU A 71 -4.72 -12.35 10.37
N ASN A 72 -5.78 -11.60 10.67
CA ASN A 72 -5.69 -10.31 11.37
C ASN A 72 -4.71 -9.37 10.68
N ILE A 73 -5.05 -9.00 9.46
CA ILE A 73 -4.19 -8.20 8.58
C ILE A 73 -4.67 -6.76 8.51
N TYR A 74 -3.74 -5.89 8.14
CA TYR A 74 -4.00 -4.48 7.89
C TYR A 74 -3.84 -4.17 6.41
N ILE A 75 -4.59 -3.19 5.94
CA ILE A 75 -4.53 -2.71 4.55
C ILE A 75 -4.42 -1.19 4.57
N MET A 76 -3.44 -0.67 3.85
CA MET A 76 -3.30 0.77 3.64
C MET A 76 -3.02 1.05 2.17
N TRP A 77 -2.98 2.31 1.79
CA TRP A 77 -2.71 2.75 0.42
C TRP A 77 -1.91 4.04 0.43
N ASP A 78 -1.38 4.42 -0.74
CA ASP A 78 -0.63 5.66 -0.89
C ASP A 78 -1.54 6.87 -0.71
N ILE A 79 -1.02 7.90 -0.05
CA ILE A 79 -1.76 9.11 0.24
C ILE A 79 -1.62 10.07 -0.94
N HIS A 80 -2.35 9.80 -2.02
CA HIS A 80 -2.47 10.75 -3.11
C HIS A 80 -3.63 11.68 -2.80
N SER A 81 -3.35 12.96 -2.75
CA SER A 81 -4.37 13.98 -2.62
C SER A 81 -4.69 14.66 -3.94
N CYS A 82 -4.07 14.20 -5.02
CA CYS A 82 -4.23 14.81 -6.33
C CYS A 82 -5.46 14.28 -7.04
N GLU A 83 -6.50 15.11 -7.15
CA GLU A 83 -7.73 14.75 -7.84
C GLU A 83 -7.57 14.69 -9.36
N ARG A 84 -6.41 15.08 -9.88
CA ARG A 84 -6.10 14.97 -11.31
C ARG A 84 -5.86 13.53 -11.74
N ILE A 85 -5.63 12.62 -10.77
CA ILE A 85 -5.43 11.21 -11.04
C ILE A 85 -6.64 10.47 -10.48
N PHE A 86 -7.34 9.75 -11.36
CA PHE A 86 -8.44 8.91 -10.94
C PHE A 86 -7.89 7.64 -10.27
N ILE A 87 -8.27 7.44 -9.01
CA ILE A 87 -7.90 6.25 -8.25
C ILE A 87 -9.20 5.56 -7.84
N PRO A 88 -9.51 4.37 -8.39
CA PRO A 88 -10.72 3.65 -8.01
C PRO A 88 -10.81 3.48 -6.50
N ASN A 89 -12.00 3.69 -5.96
CA ASN A 89 -12.35 3.48 -4.55
C ASN A 89 -11.59 4.36 -3.53
N CYS A 90 -10.70 5.25 -3.94
CA CYS A 90 -9.93 6.06 -2.98
C CYS A 90 -10.82 6.96 -2.12
N TRP A 91 -11.99 7.34 -2.64
CA TRP A 91 -12.94 8.20 -1.95
C TRP A 91 -13.85 7.47 -0.95
N LYS A 92 -13.81 6.15 -0.95
CA LYS A 92 -14.65 5.35 -0.02
C LYS A 92 -14.16 5.39 1.41
N TYR A 93 -12.89 5.74 1.61
CA TYR A 93 -12.24 5.70 2.91
C TYR A 93 -11.52 7.01 3.18
N PRO A 94 -11.33 7.39 4.45
CA PRO A 94 -10.47 8.53 4.78
C PRO A 94 -9.06 8.31 4.25
N LYS A 95 -8.43 9.32 3.66
CA LYS A 95 -7.15 9.20 2.92
C LYS A 95 -6.03 8.50 3.69
N THR A 96 -5.92 8.79 4.98
CA THR A 96 -4.83 8.29 5.81
C THR A 96 -5.21 7.08 6.64
N SER A 97 -6.40 6.52 6.40
CA SER A 97 -6.89 5.41 7.23
C SER A 97 -6.19 4.09 6.88
N VAL A 98 -6.14 3.22 7.87
CA VAL A 98 -5.74 1.83 7.74
C VAL A 98 -6.97 0.99 8.03
N LEU A 99 -7.17 -0.05 7.24
CA LEU A 99 -8.26 -1.01 7.44
C LEU A 99 -7.74 -2.24 8.17
N SER A 100 -8.59 -2.85 8.97
CA SER A 100 -8.29 -4.09 9.67
C SER A 100 -9.32 -5.13 9.26
N ILE A 101 -8.85 -6.33 8.87
CA ILE A 101 -9.72 -7.46 8.52
C ILE A 101 -9.18 -8.76 9.13
N ASN A 102 -10.06 -9.72 9.34
CA ASN A 102 -9.65 -11.01 9.91
C ASN A 102 -8.94 -11.89 8.88
N SER A 103 -9.40 -11.90 7.65
CA SER A 103 -8.83 -12.73 6.59
C SER A 103 -9.04 -12.09 5.22
N TRP A 104 -8.14 -12.41 4.30
CA TRP A 104 -8.21 -11.92 2.92
C TRP A 104 -9.26 -12.68 2.13
N SER A 105 -9.99 -11.96 1.29
CA SER A 105 -10.87 -12.49 0.26
C SER A 105 -10.59 -11.76 -1.04
N ASP A 106 -10.53 -12.48 -2.16
CA ASP A 106 -10.26 -11.89 -3.46
C ASP A 106 -11.31 -10.84 -3.86
N SER A 107 -12.54 -11.01 -3.38
CA SER A 107 -13.62 -10.05 -3.62
C SER A 107 -13.36 -8.68 -2.99
N LEU A 108 -12.47 -8.58 -2.01
CA LEU A 108 -12.13 -7.31 -1.37
C LEU A 108 -11.46 -6.35 -2.34
N LYS A 109 -10.68 -6.85 -3.29
CA LYS A 109 -9.94 -6.00 -4.23
C LYS A 109 -10.85 -5.04 -4.99
N SER A 110 -12.06 -5.45 -5.32
CA SER A 110 -13.00 -4.61 -6.05
C SER A 110 -13.51 -3.41 -5.24
N SER A 111 -13.38 -3.44 -3.93
CA SER A 111 -13.80 -2.35 -3.03
C SER A 111 -12.64 -1.52 -2.49
N LEU A 112 -11.41 -1.80 -2.91
CA LEU A 112 -10.20 -1.13 -2.43
C LEU A 112 -9.55 -0.31 -3.55
N PRO A 113 -8.70 0.68 -3.20
CA PRO A 113 -7.83 1.31 -4.18
C PRO A 113 -6.93 0.28 -4.87
N GLU A 114 -6.43 0.60 -6.08
CA GLU A 114 -5.61 -0.34 -6.85
C GLU A 114 -4.26 -0.63 -6.21
N ASP A 115 -3.63 0.39 -5.64
CA ASP A 115 -2.32 0.27 -5.01
C ASP A 115 -2.52 0.12 -3.51
N ILE A 116 -2.36 -1.10 -3.01
CA ILE A 116 -2.58 -1.39 -1.59
C ILE A 116 -1.39 -2.15 -1.00
N TYR A 117 -1.20 -1.93 0.28
CA TYR A 117 -0.15 -2.53 1.10
C TYR A 117 -0.80 -3.33 2.20
N ILE A 118 -0.55 -4.64 2.20
CA ILE A 118 -1.12 -5.57 3.17
C ILE A 118 0.00 -6.07 4.08
N PHE A 119 -0.23 -6.03 5.37
CA PHE A 119 0.76 -6.42 6.38
C PHE A 119 0.05 -6.84 7.66
N ASP A 120 0.78 -7.22 8.68
CA ASP A 120 0.21 -7.50 9.99
C ASP A 120 1.04 -6.85 11.11
N ASP A 121 0.64 -7.07 12.34
CA ASP A 121 1.27 -6.45 13.51
C ASP A 121 2.68 -6.95 13.82
N THR A 122 3.14 -7.99 13.12
CA THR A 122 4.52 -8.46 13.27
C THR A 122 5.52 -7.61 12.48
N PHE A 123 5.06 -6.89 11.45
CA PHE A 123 5.91 -6.14 10.52
C PHE A 123 7.04 -6.97 9.92
N ARG A 124 6.78 -8.27 9.70
CA ARG A 124 7.77 -9.18 9.13
C ARG A 124 7.57 -9.41 7.64
N TRP A 125 6.40 -9.08 7.12
CA TRP A 125 6.07 -9.29 5.72
C TRP A 125 5.11 -8.20 5.25
N SER A 126 5.16 -7.93 3.96
CA SER A 126 4.17 -7.07 3.30
C SER A 126 3.88 -7.59 1.91
N MET A 127 2.61 -7.59 1.55
CA MET A 127 2.13 -7.91 0.21
C MET A 127 1.58 -6.64 -0.43
N ILE A 128 2.04 -6.33 -1.62
CA ILE A 128 1.65 -5.10 -2.32
C ILE A 128 1.01 -5.47 -3.65
N PHE A 129 -0.20 -4.97 -3.88
CA PHE A 129 -0.82 -4.97 -5.20
C PHE A 129 -0.63 -3.60 -5.81
N THR A 130 -0.17 -3.54 -7.06
CA THR A 130 0.05 -2.29 -7.77
C THR A 130 -0.92 -2.14 -8.93
N HIS A 131 -1.07 -0.92 -9.45
CA HIS A 131 -1.90 -0.67 -10.63
C HIS A 131 -1.22 -1.10 -11.93
N GLU A 132 0.07 -1.41 -11.88
CA GLU A 132 0.80 -1.86 -13.06
C GLU A 132 0.43 -3.29 -13.42
N THR A 133 0.39 -3.59 -14.71
CA THR A 133 0.05 -4.91 -15.21
C THR A 133 1.13 -5.43 -16.15
N ASP A 134 1.22 -6.76 -16.25
CA ASP A 134 2.08 -7.41 -17.25
C ASP A 134 1.36 -7.50 -18.61
N GLU A 135 2.00 -8.16 -19.58
CA GLU A 135 1.47 -8.32 -20.93
C GLU A 135 0.14 -9.09 -20.97
N LYS A 136 -0.16 -9.86 -19.95
CA LYS A 136 -1.39 -10.66 -19.84
C LYS A 136 -2.46 -9.99 -18.99
N ASN A 137 -2.29 -8.72 -18.65
CA ASN A 137 -3.19 -7.95 -17.77
C ASN A 137 -3.28 -8.48 -16.34
N ASN A 138 -2.28 -9.22 -15.87
CA ASN A 138 -2.15 -9.57 -14.46
C ASN A 138 -1.45 -8.45 -13.72
N ASN A 139 -1.93 -8.09 -12.54
CA ASN A 139 -1.30 -7.06 -11.72
C ASN A 139 0.08 -7.49 -11.26
N PHE A 140 1.03 -6.55 -11.26
CA PHE A 140 2.30 -6.75 -10.58
C PHE A 140 2.09 -6.75 -9.08
N CYS A 141 2.53 -7.83 -8.45
CA CYS A 141 2.51 -7.97 -7.00
C CYS A 141 3.94 -7.97 -6.48
N LEU A 142 4.16 -7.28 -5.37
CA LEU A 142 5.45 -7.25 -4.70
C LEU A 142 5.31 -7.89 -3.33
N TYR A 143 6.34 -8.62 -2.93
CA TYR A 143 6.41 -9.21 -1.60
C TYR A 143 7.70 -8.78 -0.91
N VAL A 144 7.57 -8.31 0.31
CA VAL A 144 8.70 -7.93 1.15
C VAL A 144 8.69 -8.82 2.38
N ASP A 145 9.84 -9.42 2.67
CA ASP A 145 10.05 -10.22 3.88
C ASP A 145 11.21 -9.61 4.65
N SER A 146 10.92 -9.01 5.78
CA SER A 146 11.92 -8.29 6.58
C SER A 146 12.88 -9.22 7.30
N ILE A 147 12.65 -10.53 7.28
CA ILE A 147 13.50 -11.53 7.92
C ILE A 147 14.53 -12.09 6.95
N GLY A 148 14.25 -12.01 5.67
CA GLY A 148 15.08 -12.61 4.62
C GLY A 148 16.36 -11.89 4.30
#